data_c6caf63b65adbce0c35ff75886100ed0
#
_entry.id   c6caf63b65adbce0c35ff75886100ed0
#
_cell.length_a   1.000
_cell.length_b   1.000
_cell.length_c   1.000
_cell.angle_alpha   90.00
_cell.angle_beta   90.00
_cell.angle_gamma   90.00
#
_symmetry.space_group_name_H-M   'P 1'
#
loop_
_entity.id
_entity.type
_entity.pdbx_description
1 polymer ?
#
loop_
_entity_poly.entity_id
_entity_poly.type
_entity_poly.pdbx_seq_one_letter_code
_entity_poly.pdbx_strand_id
1 'polypeptide(L)'
;IIGGGPKKRDRLGLYSTPPDCVQALLTAIDWRGDTIMEPCGGKGAIIDALRPTHRVGYSCDIDPQADGIERRDFLTLDSSMGCTAIITNPPFALFERFVRHAFSLGVTRQAYLLKVNTFSAAKRTGLFYEHKSFARLDLTWRPDFLGLGSPTMDCTWIVFDGVCAPICEYNLLERPE
;
A
#
# COMPACT_ATOMS: atom_id res chain seq x y z
N ILE A 1 -28.13 -11.71 27.03
CA ILE A 1 -27.77 -11.95 25.61
C ILE A 1 -27.92 -10.61 24.90
N ILE A 2 -26.86 -9.88 24.72
CA ILE A 2 -26.89 -8.63 23.96
C ILE A 2 -25.99 -8.85 22.75
N GLY A 3 -26.63 -9.14 21.61
CA GLY A 3 -26.01 -9.21 20.32
C GLY A 3 -25.59 -7.80 19.90
N GLY A 4 -24.31 -7.48 19.97
CA GLY A 4 -23.75 -6.33 19.31
C GLY A 4 -23.80 -6.54 17.82
N GLY A 5 -24.69 -5.82 17.12
CA GLY A 5 -24.76 -5.81 15.67
C GLY A 5 -23.42 -5.35 15.08
N PRO A 6 -23.08 -5.74 13.85
CA PRO A 6 -21.84 -5.34 13.21
C PRO A 6 -21.82 -3.81 13.11
N LYS A 7 -20.85 -3.15 13.80
CA LYS A 7 -20.56 -1.74 13.61
C LYS A 7 -20.38 -1.49 12.11
N LYS A 8 -21.10 -0.50 11.59
CA LYS A 8 -21.06 -0.04 10.18
C LYS A 8 -19.61 -0.05 9.71
N ARG A 9 -19.22 -1.04 8.92
CA ARG A 9 -18.02 -0.98 8.07
C ARG A 9 -18.29 0.17 7.13
N ASP A 10 -17.40 1.15 7.12
CA ASP A 10 -17.48 2.17 6.09
C ASP A 10 -17.53 1.45 4.74
N ARG A 11 -18.54 1.77 3.93
CA ARG A 11 -18.93 1.00 2.74
C ARG A 11 -17.80 0.84 1.70
N LEU A 12 -16.72 1.60 1.84
CA LEU A 12 -15.56 1.59 0.93
C LEU A 12 -14.29 1.02 1.56
N GLY A 13 -14.32 0.54 2.82
CA GLY A 13 -13.12 -0.03 3.47
C GLY A 13 -12.01 0.99 3.67
N LEU A 14 -12.34 2.25 3.87
CA LEU A 14 -11.41 3.35 4.11
C LEU A 14 -10.76 3.19 5.49
N TYR A 15 -9.63 2.53 5.51
CA TYR A 15 -8.79 2.40 6.69
C TYR A 15 -7.64 3.38 6.59
N SER A 16 -7.58 4.34 7.52
CA SER A 16 -6.42 5.23 7.64
C SER A 16 -5.19 4.39 8.01
N THR A 17 -4.16 4.41 7.18
CA THR A 17 -2.93 3.63 7.42
C THR A 17 -2.18 4.22 8.62
N PRO A 18 -1.91 3.44 9.68
CA PRO A 18 -1.13 3.94 10.81
C PRO A 18 0.27 4.38 10.37
N PRO A 19 0.80 5.51 10.89
CA PRO A 19 2.11 6.04 10.48
C PRO A 19 3.28 5.06 10.73
N ASP A 20 3.20 4.23 11.77
CA ASP A 20 4.22 3.22 12.08
C ASP A 20 4.41 2.20 10.94
N CYS A 21 3.35 1.86 10.22
CA CYS A 21 3.45 0.98 9.04
C CYS A 21 4.29 1.61 7.94
N VAL A 22 4.09 2.89 7.66
CA VAL A 22 4.86 3.64 6.65
C VAL A 22 6.29 3.81 7.11
N GLN A 23 6.51 4.20 8.36
CA GLN A 23 7.84 4.39 8.93
C GLN A 23 8.68 3.11 8.88
N ALA A 24 8.09 1.95 9.17
CA ALA A 24 8.77 0.66 9.06
C ALA A 24 9.21 0.37 7.62
N LEU A 25 8.36 0.63 6.63
CA LEU A 25 8.72 0.51 5.21
C LEU A 25 9.90 1.43 4.85
N LEU A 26 9.85 2.70 5.27
CA LEU A 26 10.88 3.70 4.95
C LEU A 26 12.22 3.39 5.63
N THR A 27 12.20 2.69 6.76
CA THR A 27 13.41 2.21 7.44
C THR A 27 14.04 1.03 6.70
N ALA A 28 13.22 0.16 6.14
CA ALA A 28 13.68 -1.05 5.46
C ALA A 28 14.18 -0.80 4.02
N ILE A 29 13.59 0.18 3.33
CA ILE A 29 13.87 0.44 1.91
C ILE A 29 14.03 1.93 1.67
N ASP A 30 15.09 2.31 0.96
CA ASP A 30 15.37 3.70 0.60
C ASP A 30 14.54 4.15 -0.62
N TRP A 31 13.65 5.12 -0.41
CA TRP A 31 12.79 5.74 -1.43
C TRP A 31 13.17 7.18 -1.76
N ARG A 32 14.29 7.71 -1.22
CA ARG A 32 14.65 9.14 -1.30
C ARG A 32 14.88 9.66 -2.71
N GLY A 33 15.23 8.81 -3.65
CA GLY A 33 15.40 9.17 -5.07
C GLY A 33 14.10 9.22 -5.87
N ASP A 34 12.98 8.76 -5.29
CA ASP A 34 11.73 8.60 -6.01
C ASP A 34 10.79 9.80 -5.88
N THR A 35 9.98 9.98 -6.91
CA THR A 35 8.76 10.79 -6.85
C THR A 35 7.59 9.83 -6.66
N ILE A 36 6.95 9.86 -5.48
CA ILE A 36 6.00 8.85 -5.04
C ILE A 36 4.58 9.24 -5.43
N MET A 37 3.81 8.27 -5.93
CA MET A 37 2.36 8.32 -6.11
C MET A 37 1.66 7.57 -4.97
N GLU A 38 0.58 8.15 -4.42
CA GLU A 38 -0.37 7.48 -3.53
C GLU A 38 -1.74 7.39 -4.23
N PRO A 39 -2.07 6.25 -4.86
CA PRO A 39 -3.31 6.10 -5.63
C PRO A 39 -4.56 5.72 -4.82
N CYS A 40 -4.46 5.64 -3.50
CA CYS A 40 -5.56 5.41 -2.56
C CYS A 40 -5.43 6.36 -1.37
N GLY A 41 -5.32 7.66 -1.65
CA GLY A 41 -4.96 8.68 -0.68
C GLY A 41 -5.92 8.84 0.50
N GLY A 42 -7.22 8.58 0.31
CA GLY A 42 -8.23 8.61 1.36
C GLY A 42 -8.16 9.85 2.23
N LYS A 43 -7.77 9.67 3.50
CA LYS A 43 -7.56 10.75 4.49
C LYS A 43 -6.16 11.36 4.48
N GLY A 44 -5.28 10.96 3.57
CA GLY A 44 -3.91 11.50 3.46
C GLY A 44 -2.87 10.86 4.38
N ALA A 45 -3.19 9.81 5.13
CA ALA A 45 -2.30 9.28 6.17
C ALA A 45 -0.92 8.83 5.66
N ILE A 46 -0.85 8.14 4.51
CA ILE A 46 0.43 7.76 3.91
C ILE A 46 1.17 9.00 3.39
N ILE A 47 0.44 9.93 2.76
CA ILE A 47 0.99 11.18 2.24
C ILE A 47 1.64 11.99 3.37
N ASP A 48 0.95 12.12 4.50
CA ASP A 48 1.44 12.87 5.67
C ASP A 48 2.69 12.21 6.28
N ALA A 49 2.75 10.88 6.29
CA ALA A 49 3.92 10.15 6.76
C ALA A 49 5.14 10.27 5.80
N LEU A 50 4.89 10.43 4.49
CA LEU A 50 5.94 10.56 3.47
C LEU A 50 6.51 11.97 3.36
N ARG A 51 5.66 13.01 3.39
CA ARG A 51 6.02 14.41 3.11
C ARG A 51 7.23 14.97 3.87
N PRO A 52 7.49 14.60 5.14
CA PRO A 52 8.63 15.15 5.87
C PRO A 52 10.00 14.81 5.25
N THR A 53 10.09 13.68 4.54
CA THR A 53 11.37 13.12 4.07
C THR A 53 11.38 12.68 2.62
N HIS A 54 10.21 12.60 1.97
CA HIS A 54 10.05 12.08 0.62
C HIS A 54 9.20 12.99 -0.27
N ARG A 55 9.42 12.91 -1.57
CA ARG A 55 8.68 13.67 -2.56
C ARG A 55 7.41 12.92 -2.96
N VAL A 56 6.24 13.43 -2.57
CA VAL A 56 4.95 12.99 -3.10
C VAL A 56 4.62 13.85 -4.32
N GLY A 57 4.61 13.24 -5.49
CA GLY A 57 4.38 13.93 -6.76
C GLY A 57 2.92 13.98 -7.17
N TYR A 58 2.17 12.92 -6.84
CA TYR A 58 0.77 12.82 -7.18
C TYR A 58 0.00 11.95 -6.19
N SER A 59 -1.25 12.28 -5.95
CA SER A 59 -2.15 11.45 -5.15
C SER A 59 -3.58 11.53 -5.68
N CYS A 60 -4.28 10.39 -5.71
CA CYS A 60 -5.68 10.33 -6.07
C CYS A 60 -6.44 9.33 -5.19
N ASP A 61 -7.76 9.43 -5.23
CA ASP A 61 -8.69 8.50 -4.61
C ASP A 61 -10.04 8.59 -5.30
N ILE A 62 -10.83 7.53 -5.31
CA ILE A 62 -12.21 7.56 -5.81
C ILE A 62 -13.13 8.38 -4.89
N ASP A 63 -12.78 8.47 -3.60
CA ASP A 63 -13.51 9.25 -2.59
C ASP A 63 -12.54 9.95 -1.62
N PRO A 64 -11.79 10.99 -2.08
CA PRO A 64 -10.81 11.68 -1.28
C PRO A 64 -11.46 12.42 -0.12
N GLN A 65 -10.83 12.34 1.06
CA GLN A 65 -11.28 12.95 2.31
C GLN A 65 -10.25 13.92 2.90
N ALA A 66 -9.22 14.29 2.14
CA ALA A 66 -8.23 15.29 2.47
C ALA A 66 -7.92 16.18 1.27
N ASP A 67 -7.49 17.41 1.53
CA ASP A 67 -7.10 18.36 0.50
C ASP A 67 -5.84 17.91 -0.25
N GLY A 68 -5.76 18.28 -1.53
CA GLY A 68 -4.60 17.96 -2.37
C GLY A 68 -4.58 16.53 -2.90
N ILE A 69 -5.66 15.76 -2.69
CA ILE A 69 -5.88 14.45 -3.28
C ILE A 69 -6.91 14.60 -4.40
N GLU A 70 -6.53 14.24 -5.63
CA GLU A 70 -7.44 14.34 -6.78
C GLU A 70 -8.54 13.26 -6.68
N ARG A 71 -9.80 13.63 -6.93
CA ARG A 71 -10.89 12.65 -7.06
C ARG A 71 -10.77 11.95 -8.42
N ARG A 72 -10.15 10.80 -8.44
CA ARG A 72 -9.90 10.01 -9.65
C ARG A 72 -9.68 8.53 -9.35
N ASP A 73 -10.17 7.66 -10.22
CA ASP A 73 -9.83 6.23 -10.15
C ASP A 73 -8.43 6.02 -10.74
N PHE A 74 -7.52 5.49 -9.93
CA PHE A 74 -6.16 5.13 -10.34
C PHE A 74 -6.14 4.28 -11.61
N LEU A 75 -7.07 3.32 -11.72
CA LEU A 75 -7.15 2.39 -12.85
C LEU A 75 -7.56 3.06 -14.18
N THR A 76 -7.87 4.35 -14.16
CA THR A 76 -8.18 5.16 -15.37
C THR A 76 -7.05 6.12 -15.75
N LEU A 77 -5.94 6.14 -15.00
CA LEU A 77 -4.78 6.93 -15.39
C LEU A 77 -4.14 6.36 -16.66
N ASP A 78 -3.65 7.25 -17.52
CA ASP A 78 -2.95 6.93 -18.78
C ASP A 78 -1.46 7.22 -18.71
N SER A 79 -0.99 7.79 -17.60
CA SER A 79 0.40 8.12 -17.35
C SER A 79 0.75 8.00 -15.86
N SER A 80 2.05 7.92 -15.55
CA SER A 80 2.55 7.90 -14.17
C SER A 80 2.49 9.27 -13.48
N MET A 81 1.95 10.31 -14.12
CA MET A 81 1.95 11.68 -13.60
C MET A 81 3.34 12.20 -13.17
N GLY A 82 4.39 11.68 -13.81
CA GLY A 82 5.79 11.98 -13.47
C GLY A 82 6.30 11.28 -12.21
N CYS A 83 5.55 10.34 -11.67
CA CYS A 83 5.97 9.54 -10.51
C CYS A 83 6.80 8.33 -10.96
N THR A 84 7.79 7.97 -10.14
CA THR A 84 8.70 6.83 -10.37
C THR A 84 8.40 5.65 -9.46
N ALA A 85 7.65 5.88 -8.39
CA ALA A 85 7.27 4.85 -7.41
C ALA A 85 5.83 4.99 -6.93
N ILE A 86 5.29 3.89 -6.39
CA ILE A 86 4.00 3.84 -5.70
C ILE A 86 4.20 3.32 -4.28
N ILE A 87 3.58 3.99 -3.30
CA ILE A 87 3.41 3.48 -1.92
C ILE A 87 1.96 3.66 -1.54
N THR A 88 1.23 2.55 -1.27
CA THR A 88 -0.22 2.62 -1.09
C THR A 88 -0.78 1.47 -0.25
N ASN A 89 -1.96 1.70 0.32
CA ASN A 89 -2.81 0.68 0.94
C ASN A 89 -4.11 0.52 0.11
N PRO A 90 -4.08 -0.31 -0.94
CA PRO A 90 -5.20 -0.43 -1.87
C PRO A 90 -6.31 -1.31 -1.31
N PRO A 91 -7.54 -1.24 -1.86
CA PRO A 91 -8.54 -2.25 -1.62
C PRO A 91 -7.99 -3.64 -1.99
N PHE A 92 -7.94 -4.57 -1.03
CA PHE A 92 -7.27 -5.89 -1.20
C PHE A 92 -7.81 -6.72 -2.38
N ALA A 93 -9.07 -6.51 -2.76
CA ALA A 93 -9.68 -7.17 -3.91
C ALA A 93 -9.11 -6.66 -5.25
N LEU A 94 -8.59 -5.44 -5.29
CA LEU A 94 -8.07 -4.78 -6.49
C LEU A 94 -6.54 -4.83 -6.60
N PHE A 95 -5.84 -5.37 -5.61
CA PHE A 95 -4.38 -5.39 -5.54
C PHE A 95 -3.71 -5.79 -6.87
N GLU A 96 -4.09 -6.94 -7.44
CA GLU A 96 -3.52 -7.40 -8.71
C GLU A 96 -3.72 -6.40 -9.86
N ARG A 97 -4.91 -5.80 -9.95
CA ARG A 97 -5.21 -4.79 -10.97
C ARG A 97 -4.34 -3.54 -10.78
N PHE A 98 -4.11 -3.12 -9.54
CA PHE A 98 -3.24 -1.99 -9.21
C PHE A 98 -1.80 -2.26 -9.63
N VAL A 99 -1.25 -3.43 -9.28
CA VAL A 99 0.12 -3.81 -9.67
C VAL A 99 0.29 -3.80 -11.19
N ARG A 100 -0.59 -4.49 -11.90
CA ARG A 100 -0.54 -4.59 -13.36
C ARG A 100 -0.68 -3.22 -14.03
N HIS A 101 -1.59 -2.38 -13.51
CA HIS A 101 -1.80 -1.04 -14.04
C HIS A 101 -0.57 -0.15 -13.78
N ALA A 102 0.03 -0.19 -12.59
CA ALA A 102 1.25 0.53 -12.29
C ALA A 102 2.39 0.15 -13.25
N PHE A 103 2.59 -1.14 -13.51
CA PHE A 103 3.57 -1.60 -14.51
C PHE A 103 3.25 -1.09 -15.91
N SER A 104 1.97 -1.06 -16.32
CA SER A 104 1.58 -0.52 -17.64
C SER A 104 1.84 0.98 -17.78
N LEU A 105 1.84 1.73 -16.67
CA LEU A 105 2.22 3.15 -16.62
C LEU A 105 3.75 3.36 -16.55
N GLY A 106 4.55 2.28 -16.57
CA GLY A 106 6.00 2.33 -16.46
C GLY A 106 6.51 2.51 -15.02
N VAL A 107 5.64 2.43 -14.00
CA VAL A 107 6.06 2.50 -12.60
C VAL A 107 6.43 1.08 -12.13
N THR A 108 7.73 0.81 -12.07
CA THR A 108 8.25 -0.52 -11.72
C THR A 108 8.53 -0.67 -10.23
N ARG A 109 8.70 0.44 -9.50
CA ARG A 109 8.97 0.48 -8.08
C ARG A 109 7.67 0.71 -7.30
N GLN A 110 7.21 -0.31 -6.56
CA GLN A 110 5.86 -0.30 -5.98
C GLN A 110 5.84 -0.97 -4.61
N ALA A 111 5.18 -0.36 -3.61
CA ALA A 111 4.94 -0.94 -2.29
C ALA A 111 3.44 -0.93 -1.95
N TYR A 112 2.94 -2.09 -1.53
CA TYR A 112 1.53 -2.31 -1.20
C TYR A 112 1.36 -2.88 0.20
N LEU A 113 0.63 -2.17 1.07
CA LEU A 113 0.25 -2.71 2.37
C LEU A 113 -0.95 -3.64 2.21
N LEU A 114 -0.79 -4.89 2.61
CA LEU A 114 -1.78 -5.93 2.36
C LEU A 114 -1.94 -6.85 3.59
N LYS A 115 -2.97 -7.67 3.57
CA LYS A 115 -3.08 -8.78 4.53
C LYS A 115 -2.03 -9.85 4.24
N VAL A 116 -1.47 -10.45 5.28
CA VAL A 116 -0.47 -11.53 5.16
C VAL A 116 -0.97 -12.69 4.29
N ASN A 117 -2.26 -13.02 4.33
CA ASN A 117 -2.85 -14.09 3.53
C ASN A 117 -3.06 -13.74 2.04
N THR A 118 -2.53 -12.62 1.55
CA THR A 118 -2.62 -12.21 0.14
C THR A 118 -2.05 -13.27 -0.81
N PHE A 119 -1.00 -13.99 -0.39
CA PHE A 119 -0.39 -15.07 -1.18
C PHE A 119 -1.24 -16.35 -1.26
N SER A 120 -2.18 -16.56 -0.34
CA SER A 120 -3.02 -17.76 -0.29
C SER A 120 -4.18 -17.73 -1.29
N ALA A 121 -4.05 -17.02 -2.39
CA ALA A 121 -5.09 -16.90 -3.41
C ALA A 121 -4.55 -17.41 -4.75
N ALA A 122 -5.01 -18.59 -5.20
CA ALA A 122 -4.58 -19.22 -6.45
C ALA A 122 -4.67 -18.29 -7.67
N LYS A 123 -5.68 -17.41 -7.71
CA LYS A 123 -5.85 -16.43 -8.80
C LYS A 123 -4.69 -15.43 -8.94
N ARG A 124 -3.86 -15.24 -7.90
CA ARG A 124 -2.72 -14.31 -7.90
C ARG A 124 -1.40 -14.96 -8.29
N THR A 125 -1.40 -16.28 -8.46
CA THR A 125 -0.19 -17.04 -8.81
C THR A 125 0.46 -16.47 -10.07
N GLY A 126 -0.33 -16.14 -11.11
CA GLY A 126 0.16 -15.54 -12.36
C GLY A 126 0.92 -14.23 -12.12
N LEU A 127 0.38 -13.33 -11.28
CA LEU A 127 1.04 -12.06 -10.96
C LEU A 127 2.47 -12.27 -10.42
N PHE A 128 2.62 -13.17 -9.44
CA PHE A 128 3.92 -13.41 -8.80
C PHE A 128 4.89 -14.21 -9.69
N TYR A 129 4.39 -15.03 -10.64
CA TYR A 129 5.23 -15.66 -11.64
C TYR A 129 5.72 -14.68 -12.71
N GLU A 130 4.89 -13.72 -13.11
CA GLU A 130 5.25 -12.70 -14.09
C GLU A 130 6.22 -11.67 -13.50
N HIS A 131 6.02 -11.30 -12.23
CA HIS A 131 6.81 -10.31 -11.50
C HIS A 131 7.54 -10.97 -10.32
N LYS A 132 8.54 -11.80 -10.62
CA LYS A 132 9.28 -12.62 -9.63
C LYS A 132 10.16 -11.81 -8.67
N SER A 133 10.52 -10.59 -9.07
CA SER A 133 11.36 -9.70 -8.25
C SER A 133 10.48 -8.91 -7.29
N PHE A 134 10.27 -9.45 -6.09
CA PHE A 134 9.54 -8.76 -5.03
C PHE A 134 10.08 -9.13 -3.65
N ALA A 135 9.92 -8.21 -2.70
CA ALA A 135 10.14 -8.45 -1.29
C ALA A 135 8.80 -8.59 -0.54
N ARG A 136 8.75 -9.48 0.42
CA ARG A 136 7.69 -9.60 1.40
C ARG A 136 8.23 -9.18 2.77
N LEU A 137 7.65 -8.13 3.35
CA LEU A 137 8.07 -7.53 4.61
C LEU A 137 6.91 -7.61 5.60
N ASP A 138 6.87 -8.66 6.41
CA ASP A 138 5.79 -8.87 7.38
C ASP A 138 5.97 -7.94 8.59
N LEU A 139 4.89 -7.26 8.98
CA LEU A 139 4.86 -6.47 10.21
C LEU A 139 4.79 -7.40 11.43
N THR A 140 5.66 -7.19 12.43
CA THR A 140 5.67 -7.98 13.67
C THR A 140 4.59 -7.57 14.67
N TRP A 141 3.76 -6.59 14.29
CA TRP A 141 2.60 -6.13 15.05
C TRP A 141 1.37 -6.03 14.14
N ARG A 142 0.20 -5.91 14.74
CA ARG A 142 -1.07 -5.67 14.04
C ARG A 142 -1.34 -4.19 13.97
N PRO A 143 -1.46 -3.59 12.77
CA PRO A 143 -1.81 -2.18 12.63
C PRO A 143 -3.21 -1.87 13.15
N ASP A 144 -3.35 -0.81 13.95
CA ASP A 144 -4.63 -0.36 14.44
C ASP A 144 -5.26 0.69 13.49
N PHE A 145 -5.82 0.20 12.39
CA PHE A 145 -6.46 1.06 11.38
C PHE A 145 -7.67 1.86 11.88
N LEU A 146 -8.24 1.46 13.01
CA LEU A 146 -9.45 2.08 13.57
C LEU A 146 -9.16 2.94 14.81
N GLY A 147 -7.95 2.87 15.37
CA GLY A 147 -7.58 3.56 16.59
C GLY A 147 -8.34 3.07 17.83
N LEU A 148 -8.77 1.79 17.83
CA LEU A 148 -9.59 1.20 18.90
C LEU A 148 -8.78 0.37 19.91
N GLY A 149 -7.47 0.24 19.75
CA GLY A 149 -6.58 -0.52 20.64
C GLY A 149 -6.75 -2.04 20.57
N SER A 150 -7.52 -2.56 19.60
CA SER A 150 -7.76 -4.02 19.46
C SER A 150 -7.59 -4.46 18.00
N PRO A 151 -6.40 -4.35 17.42
CA PRO A 151 -6.15 -4.72 16.03
C PRO A 151 -6.23 -6.23 15.84
N THR A 152 -6.84 -6.67 14.73
CA THR A 152 -7.07 -8.09 14.43
C THR A 152 -6.45 -8.56 13.13
N MET A 153 -5.80 -7.67 12.38
CA MET A 153 -5.34 -7.95 11.03
C MET A 153 -3.81 -8.00 10.98
N ASP A 154 -3.25 -9.14 10.59
CA ASP A 154 -1.84 -9.27 10.29
C ASP A 154 -1.59 -8.70 8.88
N CYS A 155 -0.59 -7.81 8.76
CA CYS A 155 -0.27 -7.10 7.53
C CYS A 155 1.17 -7.32 7.09
N THR A 156 1.38 -7.13 5.79
CA THR A 156 2.68 -7.20 5.13
C THR A 156 2.78 -6.09 4.09
N TRP A 157 3.98 -5.58 3.87
CA TRP A 157 4.30 -4.86 2.66
C TRP A 157 4.76 -5.83 1.58
N ILE A 158 4.19 -5.72 0.39
CA ILE A 158 4.71 -6.37 -0.81
C ILE A 158 5.35 -5.27 -1.66
N VAL A 159 6.64 -5.43 -1.93
CA VAL A 159 7.43 -4.45 -2.65
C VAL A 159 7.96 -5.05 -3.94
N PHE A 160 7.58 -4.46 -5.07
CA PHE A 160 8.20 -4.73 -6.36
C PHE A 160 9.28 -3.67 -6.57
N ASP A 161 10.49 -4.12 -6.88
CA ASP A 161 11.62 -3.25 -7.22
C ASP A 161 12.17 -3.73 -8.56
N GLY A 162 11.77 -3.12 -9.64
CA GLY A 162 12.04 -3.56 -11.02
C GLY A 162 13.52 -3.71 -11.41
N VAL A 163 14.44 -3.51 -10.46
CA VAL A 163 15.90 -3.53 -10.69
C VAL A 163 16.55 -4.81 -10.20
N CYS A 164 15.90 -5.60 -9.34
CA CYS A 164 16.52 -6.78 -8.71
C CYS A 164 16.38 -8.04 -9.55
N ALA A 165 17.39 -8.93 -9.44
CA ALA A 165 17.35 -10.31 -9.90
C ALA A 165 16.09 -11.04 -9.36
N PRO A 166 15.62 -12.13 -9.98
CA PRO A 166 14.38 -12.81 -9.61
C PRO A 166 14.48 -13.51 -8.24
N ILE A 167 14.55 -12.75 -7.18
CA ILE A 167 14.66 -13.20 -5.80
C ILE A 167 13.43 -12.69 -5.04
N CYS A 168 12.71 -13.61 -4.41
CA CYS A 168 11.73 -13.26 -3.41
C CYS A 168 12.46 -13.11 -2.08
N GLU A 169 12.64 -11.87 -1.60
CA GLU A 169 13.15 -11.61 -0.27
C GLU A 169 12.02 -11.64 0.76
N TYR A 170 12.28 -12.24 1.91
CA TYR A 170 11.39 -12.25 3.05
C TYR A 170 12.07 -11.62 4.25
N ASN A 171 11.46 -10.60 4.83
CA ASN A 171 11.95 -9.94 6.04
C ASN A 171 10.80 -9.65 7.01
N LEU A 172 11.14 -9.54 8.30
CA LEU A 172 10.26 -9.05 9.35
C LEU A 172 10.56 -7.57 9.61
N LEU A 173 9.52 -6.76 9.76
CA LEU A 173 9.63 -5.37 10.15
C LEU A 173 9.22 -5.21 11.61
N GLU A 174 10.13 -4.72 12.45
CA GLU A 174 9.82 -4.35 13.82
C GLU A 174 9.08 -3.02 13.87
N ARG A 175 8.24 -2.85 14.89
CA ARG A 175 7.52 -1.61 15.10
C ARG A 175 8.50 -0.50 15.50
N PRO A 176 8.49 0.67 14.82
CA PRO A 176 9.29 1.82 15.27
C PRO A 176 8.92 2.26 16.69
N GLU A 177 9.92 2.71 17.46
CA GLU A 177 9.73 3.29 18.80
C GLU A 177 8.99 4.64 18.75
#